data_ce03c3e33fd8ba0803a180e699d3e332
#
_entry.id   ce03c3e33fd8ba0803a180e699d3e332
#
_cell.length_a   1.000
_cell.length_b   1.000
_cell.length_c   1.000
_cell.angle_alpha   90.00
_cell.angle_beta   90.00
_cell.angle_gamma   90.00
#
_symmetry.space_group_name_H-M   'P 1'
#
loop_
_entity.id
_entity.type
_entity.pdbx_description
1 polymer ?
#
loop_
_entity_poly.entity_id
_entity_poly.type
_entity_poly.pdbx_seq_one_letter_code
_entity_poly.pdbx_strand_id
1 'polypeptide(L)'
;YNKDDIKAEGKVIVNADTLLQEMTSDKDGIASCTLDLPLGQYYVKELKAPAGFVSSDEVLNLDASYQGQDVKTVKLKTVKKNQPTTVEITKSDVTTGVELDGAKLTVLDREGNVVDQWTSVKDQPHVIKRLTVGEEYTLREEIAPYGYLKATDVKFTLEDTAEIQKVEMKDEVPTGLLIINKNGEFLDKVTLLDNVKGTVEHLFEYVTGSLTDVTFDVFAAEDIKAADGVSKDYYKADEKVGTITTDSNGIAQMDNLPAGKYYV
;
A
#
# COMPACT_ATOMS: atom_id res chain seq x y z
N TYR A 1 -20.26 28.28 25.06
CA TYR A 1 -20.10 29.69 24.77
C TYR A 1 -21.44 30.40 24.82
N ASN A 2 -21.44 31.68 25.26
CA ASN A 2 -22.58 32.58 25.08
C ASN A 2 -22.50 33.22 23.67
N LYS A 3 -23.67 33.41 23.05
CA LYS A 3 -23.74 34.06 21.73
C LYS A 3 -23.79 35.57 21.81
N ASP A 4 -24.50 36.07 22.82
CA ASP A 4 -24.68 37.50 23.07
C ASP A 4 -24.03 37.90 24.43
N ASP A 5 -23.85 39.20 24.65
CA ASP A 5 -23.39 39.71 25.94
C ASP A 5 -24.35 39.30 27.08
N ILE A 6 -23.81 38.73 28.16
CA ILE A 6 -24.59 38.53 29.38
C ILE A 6 -24.52 39.80 30.22
N LYS A 7 -25.69 40.36 30.53
CA LYS A 7 -25.81 41.65 31.22
C LYS A 7 -26.54 41.48 32.57
N ALA A 8 -26.07 42.23 33.56
CA ALA A 8 -26.78 42.42 34.81
C ALA A 8 -26.92 43.93 35.07
N GLU A 9 -28.12 44.39 35.42
CA GLU A 9 -28.44 45.81 35.63
C GLU A 9 -27.99 46.74 34.51
N GLY A 10 -28.10 46.26 33.27
CA GLY A 10 -27.69 46.99 32.05
C GLY A 10 -26.19 47.03 31.75
N LYS A 11 -25.33 46.46 32.63
CA LYS A 11 -23.88 46.36 32.42
C LYS A 11 -23.53 44.97 31.84
N VAL A 12 -22.59 44.94 30.91
CA VAL A 12 -22.02 43.69 30.41
C VAL A 12 -21.16 43.06 31.48
N ILE A 13 -21.48 41.83 31.87
CA ILE A 13 -20.74 41.01 32.83
C ILE A 13 -19.89 39.98 32.12
N VAL A 14 -20.40 39.40 31.04
CA VAL A 14 -19.66 38.48 30.18
C VAL A 14 -19.86 38.90 28.72
N ASN A 15 -18.79 39.13 28.00
CA ASN A 15 -18.86 39.52 26.58
C ASN A 15 -19.37 38.33 25.72
N ALA A 16 -19.97 38.63 24.59
CA ALA A 16 -20.32 37.64 23.57
C ALA A 16 -19.11 36.76 23.22
N ASP A 17 -19.37 35.55 22.75
CA ASP A 17 -18.38 34.54 22.31
C ASP A 17 -17.37 34.11 23.39
N THR A 18 -17.69 34.29 24.66
CA THR A 18 -16.84 33.84 25.80
C THR A 18 -17.07 32.34 26.05
N LEU A 19 -15.96 31.57 26.19
CA LEU A 19 -16.02 30.19 26.69
C LEU A 19 -16.51 30.17 28.11
N LEU A 20 -17.65 29.55 28.34
CA LEU A 20 -18.25 29.45 29.69
C LEU A 20 -17.83 28.18 30.42
N GLN A 21 -17.78 27.04 29.69
CA GLN A 21 -17.37 25.75 30.23
C GLN A 21 -16.88 24.84 29.15
N GLU A 22 -15.82 24.08 29.43
CA GLU A 22 -15.45 22.88 28.67
C GLU A 22 -16.12 21.66 29.27
N MET A 23 -16.59 20.76 28.39
CA MET A 23 -17.27 19.54 28.78
C MET A 23 -16.65 18.36 28.00
N THR A 24 -16.48 17.26 28.70
CA THR A 24 -16.05 16.00 28.05
C THR A 24 -17.20 15.01 28.05
N SER A 25 -17.44 14.33 26.93
CA SER A 25 -18.45 13.28 26.87
C SER A 25 -18.00 12.05 27.67
N ASP A 26 -18.96 11.45 28.34
CA ASP A 26 -18.78 10.18 29.05
C ASP A 26 -18.82 8.97 28.09
N LYS A 27 -18.80 7.75 28.68
CA LYS A 27 -18.87 6.48 27.91
C LYS A 27 -20.16 6.31 27.09
N ASP A 28 -21.21 7.04 27.42
CA ASP A 28 -22.52 7.00 26.74
C ASP A 28 -22.63 8.15 25.71
N GLY A 29 -21.54 8.93 25.53
CA GLY A 29 -21.48 10.06 24.59
C GLY A 29 -22.20 11.32 25.11
N ILE A 30 -22.47 11.41 26.39
CA ILE A 30 -23.19 12.52 27.00
C ILE A 30 -22.20 13.51 27.65
N ALA A 31 -22.26 14.77 27.21
CA ALA A 31 -21.58 15.89 27.87
C ALA A 31 -22.65 16.83 28.50
N SER A 32 -22.46 17.19 29.76
CA SER A 32 -23.42 18.00 30.49
C SER A 32 -22.79 19.27 31.03
N CYS A 33 -23.43 20.42 30.81
CA CYS A 33 -23.09 21.67 31.45
C CYS A 33 -23.57 21.64 32.92
N THR A 34 -22.70 22.03 33.84
CA THR A 34 -22.97 22.08 35.27
C THR A 34 -23.25 23.50 35.77
N LEU A 35 -23.13 24.50 34.88
CA LEU A 35 -23.39 25.89 35.22
C LEU A 35 -24.89 26.19 35.25
N ASP A 36 -25.31 27.03 36.19
CA ASP A 36 -26.62 27.66 36.18
C ASP A 36 -26.56 28.87 35.25
N LEU A 37 -27.02 28.67 33.99
CA LEU A 37 -26.93 29.66 32.95
C LEU A 37 -28.15 30.55 32.95
N PRO A 38 -28.03 31.89 32.83
CA PRO A 38 -29.18 32.79 32.64
C PRO A 38 -29.90 32.50 31.31
N LEU A 39 -31.12 32.98 31.16
CA LEU A 39 -31.81 32.93 29.89
C LEU A 39 -31.01 33.70 28.82
N GLY A 40 -30.90 33.12 27.60
CA GLY A 40 -30.10 33.71 26.53
C GLY A 40 -29.79 32.72 25.41
N GLN A 41 -28.99 33.17 24.47
CA GLN A 41 -28.53 32.39 23.34
C GLN A 41 -27.13 31.80 23.60
N TYR A 42 -26.97 30.53 23.37
CA TYR A 42 -25.72 29.80 23.58
C TYR A 42 -25.35 28.98 22.39
N TYR A 43 -24.09 28.52 22.32
CA TYR A 43 -23.68 27.55 21.35
C TYR A 43 -22.63 26.60 21.92
N VAL A 44 -22.57 25.41 21.32
CA VAL A 44 -21.56 24.39 21.58
C VAL A 44 -20.79 24.13 20.31
N LYS A 45 -19.48 24.04 20.41
CA LYS A 45 -18.60 23.54 19.34
C LYS A 45 -17.71 22.45 19.89
N GLU A 46 -17.38 21.51 19.04
CA GLU A 46 -16.40 20.46 19.35
C GLU A 46 -14.99 21.04 19.31
N LEU A 47 -14.22 20.84 20.36
CA LEU A 47 -12.81 21.27 20.42
C LEU A 47 -11.87 20.16 19.97
N LYS A 48 -12.27 18.90 20.16
CA LYS A 48 -11.52 17.71 19.79
C LYS A 48 -12.49 16.58 19.48
N ALA A 49 -12.37 16.01 18.29
CA ALA A 49 -13.12 14.81 17.93
C ALA A 49 -12.63 13.58 18.70
N PRO A 50 -13.49 12.58 18.93
CA PRO A 50 -13.06 11.28 19.45
C PRO A 50 -12.08 10.58 18.51
N ALA A 51 -11.24 9.69 19.06
CA ALA A 51 -10.34 8.87 18.25
C ALA A 51 -11.12 8.11 17.17
N GLY A 52 -10.61 8.13 15.93
CA GLY A 52 -11.25 7.50 14.78
C GLY A 52 -12.38 8.30 14.13
N PHE A 53 -12.57 9.55 14.54
CA PHE A 53 -13.55 10.44 13.94
C PHE A 53 -12.90 11.74 13.46
N VAL A 54 -13.56 12.37 12.48
CA VAL A 54 -13.13 13.62 11.87
C VAL A 54 -13.59 14.81 12.70
N SER A 55 -12.72 15.80 12.87
CA SER A 55 -13.05 17.08 13.50
C SER A 55 -14.11 17.85 12.68
N SER A 56 -14.86 18.69 13.35
CA SER A 56 -15.90 19.46 12.70
C SER A 56 -16.04 20.83 13.35
N ASP A 57 -16.02 21.87 12.54
CA ASP A 57 -16.24 23.24 12.93
C ASP A 57 -17.74 23.59 13.11
N GLU A 58 -18.63 22.61 13.00
CA GLU A 58 -20.06 22.81 13.17
C GLU A 58 -20.39 23.35 14.56
N VAL A 59 -21.13 24.44 14.58
CA VAL A 59 -21.61 25.10 15.79
C VAL A 59 -23.07 24.73 16.02
N LEU A 60 -23.36 24.18 17.21
CA LEU A 60 -24.72 23.81 17.62
C LEU A 60 -25.31 24.94 18.47
N ASN A 61 -26.28 25.68 17.91
CA ASN A 61 -26.96 26.77 18.61
C ASN A 61 -27.99 26.24 19.59
N LEU A 62 -28.09 26.88 20.77
CA LEU A 62 -29.01 26.56 21.84
C LEU A 62 -29.75 27.82 22.26
N ASP A 63 -31.06 27.77 22.43
CA ASP A 63 -31.91 28.88 22.82
C ASP A 63 -32.54 28.61 24.19
N ALA A 64 -32.05 29.33 25.20
CA ALA A 64 -32.60 29.31 26.57
C ALA A 64 -33.58 30.47 26.76
N SER A 65 -34.58 30.62 25.90
CA SER A 65 -35.63 31.61 26.01
C SER A 65 -36.66 31.28 27.07
N TYR A 66 -37.33 32.31 27.58
CA TYR A 66 -38.42 32.15 28.58
C TYR A 66 -39.56 31.28 28.02
N GLN A 67 -39.94 30.27 28.78
CA GLN A 67 -40.96 29.28 28.37
C GLN A 67 -42.26 29.36 29.18
N GLY A 68 -42.48 30.44 29.93
CA GLY A 68 -43.70 30.67 30.75
C GLY A 68 -43.47 30.52 32.25
N GLN A 69 -44.50 30.94 33.02
CA GLN A 69 -44.40 31.06 34.50
C GLN A 69 -44.31 29.70 35.19
N ASP A 70 -44.78 28.64 34.56
CA ASP A 70 -44.80 27.27 35.11
C ASP A 70 -43.49 26.49 34.84
N VAL A 71 -42.58 27.05 34.04
CA VAL A 71 -41.29 26.41 33.71
C VAL A 71 -40.17 26.96 34.58
N LYS A 72 -39.87 26.26 35.67
CA LYS A 72 -38.81 26.63 36.59
C LYS A 72 -37.40 26.56 35.98
N THR A 73 -37.16 25.59 35.08
CA THR A 73 -35.83 25.34 34.48
C THR A 73 -35.99 25.00 33.00
N VAL A 74 -35.37 25.79 32.14
CA VAL A 74 -35.31 25.53 30.72
C VAL A 74 -34.20 24.49 30.47
N LYS A 75 -34.56 23.31 29.95
CA LYS A 75 -33.60 22.24 29.62
C LYS A 75 -33.24 22.31 28.13
N LEU A 76 -31.97 22.49 27.84
CA LEU A 76 -31.43 22.50 26.50
C LEU A 76 -30.81 21.13 26.19
N LYS A 77 -31.05 20.62 24.99
CA LYS A 77 -30.48 19.37 24.52
C LYS A 77 -30.17 19.51 23.02
N THR A 78 -29.00 19.07 22.63
CA THR A 78 -28.62 18.95 21.22
C THR A 78 -27.85 17.66 21.01
N VAL A 79 -27.68 17.27 19.75
CA VAL A 79 -26.94 16.06 19.35
C VAL A 79 -26.02 16.43 18.23
N LYS A 80 -24.75 16.08 18.36
CA LYS A 80 -23.74 16.13 17.29
C LYS A 80 -23.41 14.72 16.85
N LYS A 81 -23.28 14.52 15.55
CA LYS A 81 -22.81 13.26 14.95
C LYS A 81 -21.49 13.48 14.26
N ASN A 82 -20.46 12.78 14.71
CA ASN A 82 -19.16 12.78 14.05
C ASN A 82 -19.12 11.78 12.91
N GLN A 83 -18.40 12.13 11.85
CA GLN A 83 -18.12 11.20 10.75
C GLN A 83 -16.87 10.38 11.08
N PRO A 84 -16.85 9.06 10.89
CA PRO A 84 -15.66 8.26 11.06
C PRO A 84 -14.64 8.58 9.96
N THR A 85 -13.36 8.52 10.29
CA THR A 85 -12.31 8.42 9.27
C THR A 85 -12.54 7.17 8.42
N THR A 86 -12.17 7.23 7.14
CA THR A 86 -12.34 6.10 6.22
C THR A 86 -11.11 6.00 5.33
N VAL A 87 -10.51 4.82 5.27
CA VAL A 87 -9.45 4.48 4.32
C VAL A 87 -9.88 3.31 3.45
N GLU A 88 -9.61 3.42 2.17
CA GLU A 88 -9.78 2.37 1.16
C GLU A 88 -8.40 1.85 0.76
N ILE A 89 -8.20 0.54 0.87
CA ILE A 89 -6.92 -0.11 0.58
C ILE A 89 -7.09 -1.02 -0.61
N THR A 90 -6.24 -0.82 -1.63
CA THR A 90 -6.18 -1.65 -2.84
C THR A 90 -4.86 -2.40 -2.92
N LYS A 91 -4.90 -3.56 -3.57
CA LYS A 91 -3.75 -4.41 -3.87
C LYS A 91 -3.68 -4.62 -5.37
N SER A 92 -2.60 -4.16 -6.03
CA SER A 92 -2.51 -4.18 -7.49
C SER A 92 -1.16 -4.66 -8.01
N ASP A 93 -1.14 -5.07 -9.28
CA ASP A 93 0.07 -5.31 -10.06
C ASP A 93 0.73 -3.98 -10.41
N VAL A 94 2.04 -3.85 -10.17
CA VAL A 94 2.80 -2.61 -10.39
C VAL A 94 2.82 -2.18 -11.86
N THR A 95 2.79 -3.13 -12.78
CA THR A 95 2.92 -2.89 -14.23
C THR A 95 1.58 -2.63 -14.90
N THR A 96 0.57 -3.44 -14.58
CA THR A 96 -0.74 -3.40 -15.24
C THR A 96 -1.77 -2.56 -14.48
N GLY A 97 -1.56 -2.35 -13.18
CA GLY A 97 -2.54 -1.70 -12.30
C GLY A 97 -3.78 -2.57 -12.00
N VAL A 98 -3.79 -3.82 -12.45
CA VAL A 98 -4.89 -4.75 -12.19
C VAL A 98 -4.91 -5.12 -10.71
N GLU A 99 -6.09 -5.05 -10.07
CA GLU A 99 -6.24 -5.48 -8.68
C GLU A 99 -6.04 -6.98 -8.54
N LEU A 100 -5.33 -7.37 -7.47
CA LEU A 100 -4.87 -8.73 -7.23
C LEU A 100 -5.70 -9.43 -6.16
N ASP A 101 -6.04 -10.68 -6.44
CA ASP A 101 -6.77 -11.58 -5.56
C ASP A 101 -5.81 -12.46 -4.75
N GLY A 102 -6.16 -12.78 -3.49
CA GLY A 102 -5.47 -13.78 -2.68
C GLY A 102 -4.26 -13.30 -1.86
N ALA A 103 -3.90 -12.02 -1.88
CA ALA A 103 -2.91 -11.47 -0.96
C ALA A 103 -3.44 -11.47 0.47
N LYS A 104 -2.67 -11.95 1.44
CA LYS A 104 -2.99 -11.77 2.87
C LYS A 104 -2.36 -10.50 3.38
N LEU A 105 -3.19 -9.56 3.80
CA LEU A 105 -2.80 -8.21 4.21
C LEU A 105 -3.16 -7.97 5.67
N THR A 106 -2.34 -7.20 6.37
CA THR A 106 -2.51 -6.82 7.75
C THR A 106 -2.20 -5.34 7.92
N VAL A 107 -3.05 -4.61 8.64
CA VAL A 107 -2.74 -3.25 9.11
C VAL A 107 -2.31 -3.35 10.57
N LEU A 108 -1.15 -2.75 10.86
CA LEU A 108 -0.57 -2.67 12.18
C LEU A 108 -0.60 -1.22 12.67
N ASP A 109 -0.79 -1.03 13.99
CA ASP A 109 -0.57 0.25 14.64
C ASP A 109 0.93 0.51 14.85
N ARG A 110 1.26 1.65 15.45
CA ARG A 110 2.64 2.07 15.74
C ARG A 110 3.38 1.11 16.68
N GLU A 111 2.66 0.45 17.58
CA GLU A 111 3.19 -0.53 18.53
C GLU A 111 3.35 -1.92 17.91
N GLY A 112 2.87 -2.12 16.68
CA GLY A 112 2.89 -3.40 15.97
C GLY A 112 1.72 -4.33 16.28
N ASN A 113 0.67 -3.84 16.92
CA ASN A 113 -0.55 -4.62 17.14
C ASN A 113 -1.38 -4.67 15.86
N VAL A 114 -2.03 -5.81 15.63
CA VAL A 114 -2.94 -5.99 14.50
C VAL A 114 -4.20 -5.16 14.71
N VAL A 115 -4.45 -4.23 13.79
CA VAL A 115 -5.66 -3.40 13.73
C VAL A 115 -6.72 -4.06 12.85
N ASP A 116 -6.29 -4.59 11.70
CA ASP A 116 -7.17 -5.30 10.77
C ASP A 116 -6.37 -6.31 9.93
N GLN A 117 -7.04 -7.36 9.45
CA GLN A 117 -6.44 -8.41 8.62
C GLN A 117 -7.47 -8.98 7.67
N TRP A 118 -7.10 -9.13 6.38
CA TRP A 118 -7.99 -9.68 5.35
C TRP A 118 -7.22 -10.39 4.23
N THR A 119 -7.95 -10.98 3.32
CA THR A 119 -7.42 -11.46 2.04
C THR A 119 -7.96 -10.57 0.94
N SER A 120 -7.10 -10.08 0.04
CA SER A 120 -7.50 -9.24 -1.08
C SER A 120 -8.45 -9.99 -2.01
N VAL A 121 -9.42 -9.27 -2.55
CA VAL A 121 -10.36 -9.77 -3.55
C VAL A 121 -10.36 -8.79 -4.71
N LYS A 122 -10.21 -9.29 -5.92
CA LYS A 122 -10.17 -8.49 -7.13
C LYS A 122 -11.39 -7.59 -7.25
N ASP A 123 -11.18 -6.34 -7.66
CA ASP A 123 -12.21 -5.30 -7.85
C ASP A 123 -13.05 -5.01 -6.59
N GLN A 124 -12.48 -5.33 -5.40
CA GLN A 124 -13.11 -5.09 -4.11
C GLN A 124 -12.11 -4.47 -3.12
N PRO A 125 -11.93 -3.15 -3.15
CA PRO A 125 -11.10 -2.45 -2.20
C PRO A 125 -11.52 -2.75 -0.74
N HIS A 126 -10.55 -2.94 0.14
CA HIS A 126 -10.83 -3.15 1.56
C HIS A 126 -11.00 -1.81 2.26
N VAL A 127 -12.10 -1.66 3.02
CA VAL A 127 -12.44 -0.40 3.69
C VAL A 127 -12.31 -0.55 5.20
N ILE A 128 -11.43 0.26 5.80
CA ILE A 128 -11.27 0.36 7.25
C ILE A 128 -11.81 1.71 7.70
N LYS A 129 -12.60 1.69 8.79
CA LYS A 129 -13.16 2.90 9.41
C LYS A 129 -12.61 3.08 10.82
N ARG A 130 -12.58 4.33 11.29
CA ARG A 130 -12.21 4.70 12.66
C ARG A 130 -10.73 4.51 13.00
N LEU A 131 -9.84 4.60 12.03
CA LEU A 131 -8.43 4.78 12.32
C LEU A 131 -8.19 6.21 12.84
N THR A 132 -7.30 6.36 13.79
CA THR A 132 -7.05 7.66 14.44
C THR A 132 -6.27 8.59 13.52
N VAL A 133 -6.73 9.83 13.41
CA VAL A 133 -6.07 10.90 12.64
C VAL A 133 -4.66 11.15 13.19
N GLY A 134 -3.69 11.28 12.29
CA GLY A 134 -2.29 11.60 12.62
C GLY A 134 -1.47 10.44 13.20
N GLU A 135 -2.08 9.28 13.48
CA GLU A 135 -1.34 8.09 13.87
C GLU A 135 -0.75 7.39 12.65
N GLU A 136 0.47 6.87 12.79
CA GLU A 136 1.13 6.07 11.75
C GLU A 136 0.67 4.62 11.81
N TYR A 137 0.25 4.09 10.67
CA TYR A 137 -0.09 2.69 10.47
C TYR A 137 0.85 2.06 9.45
N THR A 138 1.00 0.74 9.53
CA THR A 138 1.79 -0.05 8.59
C THR A 138 0.88 -1.07 7.90
N LEU A 139 0.72 -0.96 6.59
CA LEU A 139 0.12 -2.01 5.77
C LEU A 139 1.22 -3.01 5.41
N ARG A 140 1.03 -4.25 5.81
CA ARG A 140 1.96 -5.37 5.59
C ARG A 140 1.29 -6.46 4.77
N GLU A 141 2.03 -6.97 3.82
CA GLU A 141 1.67 -8.21 3.15
C GLU A 141 2.27 -9.39 3.88
N GLU A 142 1.44 -10.33 4.33
CA GLU A 142 1.90 -11.58 4.95
C GLU A 142 2.19 -12.65 3.91
N ILE A 143 1.31 -12.76 2.92
CA ILE A 143 1.42 -13.71 1.80
C ILE A 143 1.05 -12.98 0.52
N ALA A 144 1.96 -12.99 -0.46
CA ALA A 144 1.71 -12.47 -1.80
C ALA A 144 0.77 -13.40 -2.61
N PRO A 145 0.05 -12.86 -3.61
CA PRO A 145 -0.67 -13.68 -4.58
C PRO A 145 0.28 -14.63 -5.32
N TYR A 146 -0.27 -15.74 -5.82
CA TYR A 146 0.52 -16.68 -6.60
C TYR A 146 1.14 -16.00 -7.83
N GLY A 147 2.45 -16.19 -8.03
CA GLY A 147 3.19 -15.62 -9.15
C GLY A 147 3.77 -14.23 -8.90
N TYR A 148 3.59 -13.66 -7.71
CA TYR A 148 4.10 -12.35 -7.32
C TYR A 148 5.16 -12.43 -6.22
N LEU A 149 6.01 -11.43 -6.18
CA LEU A 149 6.92 -11.17 -5.06
C LEU A 149 6.16 -10.48 -3.93
N LYS A 150 6.54 -10.80 -2.69
CA LYS A 150 5.99 -10.13 -1.52
C LYS A 150 6.38 -8.65 -1.52
N ALA A 151 5.40 -7.76 -1.41
CA ALA A 151 5.63 -6.32 -1.33
C ALA A 151 6.33 -5.91 -0.03
N THR A 152 7.02 -4.78 -0.09
CA THR A 152 7.52 -4.09 1.11
C THR A 152 6.37 -3.42 1.86
N ASP A 153 6.54 -3.28 3.19
CA ASP A 153 5.56 -2.59 4.04
C ASP A 153 5.30 -1.16 3.55
N VAL A 154 4.03 -0.75 3.54
CA VAL A 154 3.60 0.62 3.22
C VAL A 154 3.17 1.32 4.49
N LYS A 155 3.84 2.42 4.84
CA LYS A 155 3.46 3.27 5.97
C LYS A 155 2.51 4.36 5.51
N PHE A 156 1.48 4.63 6.31
CA PHE A 156 0.51 5.68 6.04
C PHE A 156 -0.02 6.31 7.33
N THR A 157 -0.48 7.54 7.22
CA THR A 157 -1.20 8.29 8.27
C THR A 157 -2.49 8.82 7.69
N LEU A 158 -3.51 8.97 8.52
CA LEU A 158 -4.79 9.56 8.09
C LEU A 158 -4.83 11.05 8.36
N GLU A 159 -5.32 11.79 7.40
CA GLU A 159 -5.63 13.21 7.52
C GLU A 159 -7.00 13.40 8.17
N ASP A 160 -7.22 14.58 8.77
CA ASP A 160 -8.49 14.96 9.38
C ASP A 160 -9.48 15.42 8.29
N THR A 161 -10.03 14.46 7.58
CA THR A 161 -11.00 14.68 6.49
C THR A 161 -12.08 13.62 6.47
N ALA A 162 -13.29 14.02 6.07
CA ALA A 162 -14.43 13.12 5.86
C ALA A 162 -14.36 12.37 4.52
N GLU A 163 -13.43 12.73 3.65
CA GLU A 163 -13.22 12.06 2.38
C GLU A 163 -12.58 10.68 2.58
N ILE A 164 -12.86 9.77 1.66
CA ILE A 164 -12.23 8.44 1.64
C ILE A 164 -10.77 8.62 1.21
N GLN A 165 -9.86 8.27 2.11
CA GLN A 165 -8.43 8.27 1.83
C GLN A 165 -8.01 6.95 1.22
N LYS A 166 -7.03 6.96 0.30
CA LYS A 166 -6.64 5.78 -0.45
C LYS A 166 -5.21 5.37 -0.14
N VAL A 167 -5.02 4.08 0.08
CA VAL A 167 -3.70 3.45 0.25
C VAL A 167 -3.61 2.30 -0.75
N GLU A 168 -2.54 2.28 -1.53
CA GLU A 168 -2.30 1.24 -2.53
C GLU A 168 -1.01 0.48 -2.21
N MET A 169 -1.07 -0.84 -2.26
CA MET A 169 0.10 -1.71 -2.20
C MET A 169 0.25 -2.43 -3.53
N LYS A 170 1.47 -2.41 -4.09
CA LYS A 170 1.78 -2.95 -5.41
C LYS A 170 2.74 -4.12 -5.33
N ASP A 171 2.46 -5.15 -6.13
CA ASP A 171 3.34 -6.30 -6.28
C ASP A 171 4.00 -6.34 -7.64
N GLU A 172 5.19 -6.92 -7.65
CA GLU A 172 5.98 -7.18 -8.84
C GLU A 172 6.00 -8.67 -9.17
N VAL A 173 6.05 -8.97 -10.46
CA VAL A 173 6.26 -10.34 -10.93
C VAL A 173 7.76 -10.64 -10.93
N PRO A 174 8.22 -11.81 -10.41
CA PRO A 174 9.62 -12.20 -10.51
C PRO A 174 10.03 -12.41 -11.98
N THR A 175 11.25 -12.02 -12.31
CA THR A 175 11.84 -12.25 -13.62
C THR A 175 13.05 -13.18 -13.53
N GLY A 176 13.31 -13.92 -14.60
CA GLY A 176 14.45 -14.82 -14.75
C GLY A 176 15.62 -14.17 -15.48
N LEU A 177 16.80 -14.74 -15.26
CA LEU A 177 18.03 -14.45 -16.01
C LEU A 177 18.53 -15.76 -16.64
N LEU A 178 18.57 -15.83 -17.97
CA LEU A 178 19.21 -16.92 -18.70
C LEU A 178 20.68 -16.58 -18.95
N ILE A 179 21.58 -17.50 -18.58
CA ILE A 179 23.02 -17.40 -18.86
C ILE A 179 23.45 -18.66 -19.56
N ILE A 180 24.13 -18.50 -20.70
CA ILE A 180 24.74 -19.60 -21.47
C ILE A 180 26.25 -19.39 -21.49
N ASN A 181 27.02 -20.40 -21.07
CA ASN A 181 28.45 -20.46 -21.24
C ASN A 181 28.77 -21.39 -22.39
N LYS A 182 29.45 -20.90 -23.43
CA LYS A 182 29.83 -21.66 -24.60
C LYS A 182 31.33 -21.81 -24.68
N ASN A 183 31.80 -23.03 -24.60
CA ASN A 183 33.21 -23.40 -24.73
C ASN A 183 33.40 -24.34 -25.89
N GLY A 184 34.63 -24.43 -26.36
CA GLY A 184 35.06 -25.36 -27.37
C GLY A 184 36.54 -25.76 -27.19
N GLU A 185 36.96 -26.75 -27.94
CA GLU A 185 38.35 -27.19 -27.92
C GLU A 185 39.12 -26.48 -29.05
N PHE A 186 40.29 -25.96 -28.69
CA PHE A 186 41.24 -25.31 -29.59
C PHE A 186 42.53 -26.11 -29.62
N LEU A 187 43.13 -26.25 -30.84
CA LEU A 187 44.45 -26.84 -30.96
C LEU A 187 45.48 -25.92 -30.29
N ASP A 188 46.07 -26.41 -29.22
CA ASP A 188 47.09 -25.68 -28.46
C ASP A 188 48.50 -25.92 -28.99
N LYS A 189 48.82 -27.18 -29.25
CA LYS A 189 50.18 -27.57 -29.59
C LYS A 189 50.20 -28.78 -30.55
N VAL A 190 51.16 -28.75 -31.42
CA VAL A 190 51.51 -29.91 -32.27
C VAL A 190 52.96 -30.29 -32.00
N THR A 191 53.16 -31.49 -31.52
CA THR A 191 54.48 -32.04 -31.25
C THR A 191 54.87 -33.11 -32.29
N LEU A 192 56.03 -32.96 -32.90
CA LEU A 192 56.58 -33.98 -33.78
C LEU A 192 57.24 -35.05 -32.95
N LEU A 193 56.83 -36.26 -33.07
CA LEU A 193 57.44 -37.44 -32.44
C LEU A 193 58.27 -38.20 -33.47
N ASP A 194 59.59 -38.11 -33.38
CA ASP A 194 60.49 -38.95 -34.12
C ASP A 194 60.49 -40.35 -33.53
N ASN A 195 60.04 -41.34 -34.28
CA ASN A 195 60.13 -42.72 -33.83
C ASN A 195 61.32 -43.45 -34.49
N VAL A 196 61.78 -44.49 -33.81
CA VAL A 196 62.96 -45.28 -34.20
C VAL A 196 62.87 -45.92 -35.61
N LYS A 197 61.73 -45.82 -36.28
CA LYS A 197 61.48 -46.38 -37.61
C LYS A 197 61.46 -45.34 -38.78
N GLY A 198 61.78 -44.06 -38.43
CA GLY A 198 61.79 -42.98 -39.45
C GLY A 198 60.41 -42.52 -39.96
N THR A 199 59.36 -42.83 -39.25
CA THR A 199 58.05 -42.24 -39.48
C THR A 199 57.83 -41.08 -38.56
N VAL A 200 57.39 -39.95 -39.08
CA VAL A 200 57.02 -38.76 -38.29
C VAL A 200 55.59 -38.88 -37.84
N GLU A 201 55.37 -38.87 -36.55
CA GLU A 201 53.99 -38.80 -35.96
C GLU A 201 53.76 -37.42 -35.39
N HIS A 202 52.53 -36.92 -35.52
CA HIS A 202 52.10 -35.66 -34.97
C HIS A 202 51.19 -35.91 -33.77
N LEU A 203 51.59 -35.39 -32.61
CA LEU A 203 50.71 -35.37 -31.45
C LEU A 203 50.01 -34.00 -31.40
N PHE A 204 48.68 -34.02 -31.43
CA PHE A 204 47.84 -32.84 -31.32
C PHE A 204 47.34 -32.73 -29.89
N GLU A 205 47.61 -31.60 -29.25
CA GLU A 205 47.13 -31.28 -27.90
C GLU A 205 46.06 -30.17 -28.00
N TYR A 206 44.96 -30.33 -27.28
CA TYR A 206 43.84 -29.39 -27.30
C TYR A 206 43.62 -28.81 -25.95
N VAL A 207 43.20 -27.53 -25.88
CA VAL A 207 42.75 -26.86 -24.67
C VAL A 207 41.31 -26.40 -24.82
N THR A 208 40.57 -26.38 -23.73
CA THR A 208 39.23 -25.82 -23.70
C THR A 208 39.30 -24.31 -23.54
N GLY A 209 38.61 -23.57 -24.36
CA GLY A 209 38.51 -22.11 -24.30
C GLY A 209 37.14 -21.61 -24.63
N SER A 210 36.92 -20.32 -24.36
CA SER A 210 35.63 -19.64 -24.60
C SER A 210 35.41 -19.45 -26.12
N LEU A 211 34.17 -19.66 -26.57
CA LEU A 211 33.73 -19.39 -27.94
C LEU A 211 32.94 -18.09 -27.99
N THR A 212 33.47 -17.11 -28.72
CA THR A 212 32.85 -15.79 -28.94
C THR A 212 31.94 -15.81 -30.18
N ASP A 213 31.05 -14.82 -30.25
CA ASP A 213 30.18 -14.59 -31.43
C ASP A 213 29.27 -15.77 -31.83
N VAL A 214 29.02 -16.69 -30.86
CA VAL A 214 28.05 -17.76 -31.04
C VAL A 214 26.67 -17.25 -30.70
N THR A 215 25.75 -17.38 -31.64
CA THR A 215 24.37 -16.86 -31.50
C THR A 215 23.40 -17.97 -31.15
N PHE A 216 22.50 -17.69 -30.23
CA PHE A 216 21.43 -18.57 -29.76
C PHE A 216 20.07 -17.86 -29.90
N ASP A 217 19.11 -18.57 -30.48
CA ASP A 217 17.70 -18.17 -30.42
C ASP A 217 17.05 -18.81 -29.21
N VAL A 218 16.35 -17.98 -28.41
CA VAL A 218 15.62 -18.40 -27.21
C VAL A 218 14.15 -18.49 -27.55
N PHE A 219 13.51 -19.57 -27.18
CA PHE A 219 12.09 -19.85 -27.41
C PHE A 219 11.37 -20.18 -26.09
N ALA A 220 10.07 -19.86 -26.01
CA ALA A 220 9.21 -20.32 -24.96
C ALA A 220 8.89 -21.81 -25.15
N ALA A 221 9.11 -22.65 -24.13
CA ALA A 221 8.82 -24.10 -24.19
C ALA A 221 7.36 -24.43 -23.88
N GLU A 222 6.61 -23.46 -23.40
CA GLU A 222 5.18 -23.55 -23.06
C GLU A 222 4.52 -22.19 -23.21
N ASP A 223 3.17 -22.12 -23.13
CA ASP A 223 2.48 -20.81 -23.02
C ASP A 223 2.87 -20.14 -21.70
N ILE A 224 3.49 -18.96 -21.78
CA ILE A 224 3.90 -18.18 -20.60
C ILE A 224 2.86 -17.11 -20.36
N LYS A 225 2.05 -17.31 -19.33
CA LYS A 225 0.90 -16.49 -19.00
C LYS A 225 1.27 -15.33 -18.08
N ALA A 226 0.53 -14.22 -18.16
CA ALA A 226 0.61 -13.14 -17.18
C ALA A 226 0.14 -13.64 -15.81
N ALA A 227 0.85 -13.23 -14.74
CA ALA A 227 0.57 -13.66 -13.38
C ALA A 227 -0.80 -13.18 -12.87
N ASP A 228 -1.29 -12.04 -13.36
CA ASP A 228 -2.61 -11.46 -13.01
C ASP A 228 -3.80 -12.25 -13.59
N GLY A 229 -3.54 -13.22 -14.48
CA GLY A 229 -4.55 -14.09 -15.10
C GLY A 229 -5.55 -13.39 -16.04
N VAL A 230 -5.35 -12.10 -16.35
CA VAL A 230 -6.23 -11.30 -17.22
C VAL A 230 -5.50 -10.57 -18.33
N SER A 231 -4.23 -10.19 -18.11
CA SER A 231 -3.40 -9.56 -19.14
C SER A 231 -3.06 -10.54 -20.25
N LYS A 232 -2.62 -10.00 -21.37
CA LYS A 232 -2.17 -10.82 -22.49
C LYS A 232 -0.99 -11.69 -22.06
N ASP A 233 -1.02 -12.97 -22.48
CA ASP A 233 0.10 -13.88 -22.29
C ASP A 233 1.40 -13.25 -22.81
N TYR A 234 2.52 -13.51 -22.13
CA TYR A 234 3.82 -13.00 -22.55
C TYR A 234 4.27 -13.67 -23.85
N TYR A 235 4.20 -15.00 -23.91
CA TYR A 235 4.61 -15.80 -25.08
C TYR A 235 3.73 -17.03 -25.26
N LYS A 236 3.60 -17.50 -26.48
CA LYS A 236 3.04 -18.81 -26.82
C LYS A 236 4.13 -19.87 -26.90
N ALA A 237 3.77 -21.13 -26.71
CA ALA A 237 4.68 -22.25 -26.92
C ALA A 237 5.32 -22.13 -28.32
N ASP A 238 6.64 -22.39 -28.40
CA ASP A 238 7.48 -22.29 -29.59
C ASP A 238 7.63 -20.86 -30.17
N GLU A 239 7.13 -19.83 -29.49
CA GLU A 239 7.36 -18.43 -29.85
C GLU A 239 8.80 -18.02 -29.55
N LYS A 240 9.47 -17.37 -30.52
CA LYS A 240 10.81 -16.80 -30.31
C LYS A 240 10.75 -15.62 -29.37
N VAL A 241 11.46 -15.74 -28.23
CA VAL A 241 11.60 -14.71 -27.21
C VAL A 241 12.65 -13.68 -27.61
N GLY A 242 13.77 -14.14 -28.13
CA GLY A 242 14.86 -13.27 -28.56
C GLY A 242 16.07 -14.03 -29.03
N THR A 243 17.13 -13.29 -29.36
CA THR A 243 18.42 -13.80 -29.78
C THR A 243 19.53 -13.23 -28.91
N ILE A 244 20.45 -14.08 -28.44
CA ILE A 244 21.62 -13.70 -27.65
C ILE A 244 22.90 -14.20 -28.27
N THR A 245 24.00 -13.47 -28.06
CA THR A 245 25.32 -13.79 -28.69
C THR A 245 26.37 -13.80 -27.56
N THR A 246 27.30 -14.78 -27.65
CA THR A 246 28.39 -14.86 -26.66
C THR A 246 29.39 -13.73 -26.83
N ASP A 247 29.81 -13.20 -25.67
CA ASP A 247 30.88 -12.20 -25.58
C ASP A 247 32.29 -12.82 -25.64
N SER A 248 33.32 -12.01 -25.38
CA SER A 248 34.72 -12.43 -25.36
C SER A 248 35.04 -13.51 -24.31
N ASN A 249 34.17 -13.73 -23.32
CA ASN A 249 34.29 -14.75 -22.30
C ASN A 249 33.46 -16.01 -22.64
N GLY A 250 32.82 -16.04 -23.80
CA GLY A 250 31.91 -17.12 -24.20
C GLY A 250 30.57 -17.09 -23.47
N ILE A 251 30.15 -15.93 -22.92
CA ILE A 251 28.93 -15.78 -22.16
C ILE A 251 27.86 -15.05 -23.00
N ALA A 252 26.71 -15.67 -23.14
CA ALA A 252 25.50 -15.02 -23.64
C ALA A 252 24.44 -14.96 -22.54
N GLN A 253 23.71 -13.85 -22.41
CA GLN A 253 22.70 -13.68 -21.38
C GLN A 253 21.45 -12.96 -21.90
N MET A 254 20.31 -13.28 -21.27
CA MET A 254 19.03 -12.61 -21.47
C MET A 254 18.39 -12.44 -20.10
N ASP A 255 18.13 -11.20 -19.73
CA ASP A 255 17.48 -10.81 -18.48
C ASP A 255 15.98 -10.54 -18.67
N ASN A 256 15.28 -10.24 -17.58
CA ASN A 256 13.86 -9.88 -17.56
C ASN A 256 12.93 -10.91 -18.21
N LEU A 257 13.31 -12.19 -18.18
CA LEU A 257 12.45 -13.26 -18.65
C LEU A 257 11.30 -13.48 -17.68
N PRO A 258 10.02 -13.47 -18.13
CA PRO A 258 8.90 -13.91 -17.31
C PRO A 258 9.13 -15.33 -16.76
N ALA A 259 8.56 -15.63 -15.58
CA ALA A 259 8.65 -16.98 -15.03
C ALA A 259 8.00 -18.01 -15.98
N GLY A 260 8.76 -19.04 -16.36
CA GLY A 260 8.31 -20.06 -17.32
C GLY A 260 9.45 -20.95 -17.79
N LYS A 261 9.17 -21.84 -18.74
CA LYS A 261 10.17 -22.74 -19.34
C LYS A 261 10.60 -22.20 -20.70
N TYR A 262 11.89 -22.29 -20.94
CA TYR A 262 12.53 -21.85 -22.18
C TYR A 262 13.45 -22.92 -22.72
N TYR A 263 13.73 -22.87 -24.03
CA TYR A 263 14.77 -23.64 -24.67
C TYR A 263 15.57 -22.76 -25.65
N VAL A 264 16.78 -23.23 -26.01
CA VAL A 264 17.70 -22.60 -26.95
C VAL A 264 18.21 -23.60 -27.94
#